data_d398b20fb9b191504ccf8e2281983278
#
_entry.id   d398b20fb9b191504ccf8e2281983278
#
_cell.length_a   1.000
_cell.length_b   1.000
_cell.length_c   1.000
_cell.angle_alpha   90.00
_cell.angle_beta   90.00
_cell.angle_gamma   90.00
#
_symmetry.space_group_name_H-M   'P 1'
#
loop_
_entity.id
_entity.type
_entity.pdbx_description
1 polymer ?
#
loop_
_entity_poly.entity_id
_entity_poly.type
_entity_poly.pdbx_seq_one_letter_code
_entity_poly.pdbx_strand_id
1 'polypeptide(L)'
;IIRKLAHFSEFMLEGFLLMLCLRVYTRHFVRHISWPLLAGMSTALMDETIQISIPNRTSSVTDVWIDMAGAIAGLFAALIILLILRATMAFYQVKRENKALRAEQEALRQREHERLARRAAHRAAQGEDNNEEEDEA
;
A
#
# COMPACT_ATOMS: atom_id res chain seq x y z
N ILE A 1 8.95 18.48 -32.13
CA ILE A 1 9.18 17.35 -31.22
C ILE A 1 9.20 17.85 -29.78
N ILE A 2 9.99 18.84 -29.40
CA ILE A 2 10.14 19.35 -28.00
C ILE A 2 8.79 19.81 -27.45
N ARG A 3 7.97 20.53 -28.21
CA ARG A 3 6.66 21.02 -27.78
C ARG A 3 5.70 19.86 -27.44
N LYS A 4 5.62 18.83 -28.28
CA LYS A 4 4.78 17.66 -28.06
C LYS A 4 5.21 16.88 -26.82
N LEU A 5 6.51 16.81 -26.57
CA LEU A 5 7.05 16.17 -25.36
C LEU A 5 6.72 16.98 -24.10
N ALA A 6 6.74 18.31 -24.19
CA ALA A 6 6.36 19.19 -23.08
C ALA A 6 4.88 19.01 -22.71
N HIS A 7 3.97 19.05 -23.69
CA HIS A 7 2.54 18.78 -23.46
C HIS A 7 2.30 17.39 -22.87
N PHE A 8 2.91 16.35 -23.43
CA PHE A 8 2.81 15.01 -22.89
C PHE A 8 3.23 14.94 -21.41
N SER A 9 4.36 15.57 -21.04
CA SER A 9 4.83 15.55 -19.64
C SER A 9 3.96 16.39 -18.72
N GLU A 10 3.40 17.48 -19.17
CA GLU A 10 2.47 18.32 -18.42
C GLU A 10 1.18 17.57 -18.10
N PHE A 11 0.55 16.94 -19.09
CA PHE A 11 -0.66 16.14 -18.88
C PHE A 11 -0.38 14.84 -18.11
N MET A 12 0.81 14.27 -18.25
CA MET A 12 1.22 13.14 -17.41
C MET A 12 1.29 13.53 -15.93
N LEU A 13 1.85 14.69 -15.61
CA LEU A 13 1.88 15.21 -14.26
C LEU A 13 0.48 15.54 -13.74
N GLU A 14 -0.36 16.13 -14.56
CA GLU A 14 -1.76 16.40 -14.23
C GLU A 14 -2.52 15.12 -13.88
N GLY A 15 -2.48 14.10 -14.73
CA GLY A 15 -3.14 12.81 -14.49
C GLY A 15 -2.63 12.12 -13.22
N PHE A 16 -1.33 12.20 -12.96
CA PHE A 16 -0.71 11.67 -11.75
C PHE A 16 -1.22 12.38 -10.49
N LEU A 17 -1.22 13.70 -10.47
CA LEU A 17 -1.67 14.50 -9.33
C LEU A 17 -3.17 14.35 -9.09
N LEU A 18 -3.99 14.36 -10.15
CA LEU A 18 -5.43 14.14 -10.03
C LEU A 18 -5.76 12.78 -9.42
N MET A 19 -5.04 11.71 -9.81
CA MET A 19 -5.22 10.40 -9.21
C MET A 19 -4.88 10.39 -7.73
N LEU A 20 -3.81 11.06 -7.31
CA LEU A 20 -3.44 11.17 -5.90
C LEU A 20 -4.46 11.98 -5.09
N CYS A 21 -4.91 13.13 -5.62
CA CYS A 21 -5.89 13.98 -4.95
C CYS A 21 -7.23 13.27 -4.77
N LEU A 22 -7.75 12.64 -5.83
CA LEU A 22 -9.04 11.96 -5.76
C LEU A 22 -9.04 10.73 -4.86
N ARG A 23 -7.87 10.11 -4.65
CA ARG A 23 -7.74 9.01 -3.68
C ARG A 23 -8.05 9.44 -2.26
N VAL A 24 -7.77 10.66 -1.90
CA VAL A 24 -8.10 11.21 -0.58
C VAL A 24 -9.62 11.40 -0.44
N TYR A 25 -10.30 11.78 -1.52
CA TYR A 25 -11.71 12.16 -1.50
C TYR A 25 -12.70 11.01 -1.72
N THR A 26 -12.34 9.96 -2.46
CA THR A 26 -13.30 8.92 -2.84
C THR A 26 -12.81 7.52 -2.53
N ARG A 27 -13.70 6.66 -2.02
CA ARG A 27 -13.42 5.24 -1.74
C ARG A 27 -13.81 4.30 -2.89
N HIS A 28 -14.50 4.79 -3.92
CA HIS A 28 -15.01 3.98 -5.03
C HIS A 28 -14.01 3.94 -6.19
N PHE A 29 -13.55 2.75 -6.54
CA PHE A 29 -12.56 2.50 -7.60
C PHE A 29 -12.93 3.15 -8.94
N VAL A 30 -14.18 3.04 -9.37
CA VAL A 30 -14.66 3.61 -10.64
C VAL A 30 -14.49 5.13 -10.67
N ARG A 31 -14.81 5.83 -9.57
CA ARG A 31 -14.64 7.28 -9.48
C ARG A 31 -13.18 7.71 -9.55
N HIS A 32 -12.26 6.90 -9.02
CA HIS A 32 -10.83 7.20 -9.07
C HIS A 32 -10.25 7.23 -10.48
N ILE A 33 -10.87 6.53 -11.43
CA ILE A 33 -10.42 6.48 -12.81
C ILE A 33 -11.21 7.45 -13.69
N SER A 34 -12.53 7.48 -13.54
CA SER A 34 -13.40 8.26 -14.40
C SER A 34 -13.21 9.78 -14.25
N TRP A 35 -13.06 10.28 -13.03
CA TRP A 35 -12.89 11.71 -12.78
C TRP A 35 -11.57 12.28 -13.29
N PRO A 36 -10.40 11.65 -13.06
CA PRO A 36 -9.15 12.12 -13.66
C PRO A 36 -9.16 12.09 -15.19
N LEU A 37 -9.75 11.05 -15.78
CA LEU A 37 -9.90 10.94 -17.23
C LEU A 37 -10.78 12.05 -17.78
N LEU A 38 -11.92 12.33 -17.16
CA LEU A 38 -12.82 13.40 -17.56
C LEU A 38 -12.16 14.77 -17.41
N ALA A 39 -11.45 15.02 -16.32
CA ALA A 39 -10.73 16.25 -16.09
C ALA A 39 -9.61 16.44 -17.11
N GLY A 40 -8.75 15.42 -17.32
CA GLY A 40 -7.69 15.48 -18.32
C GLY A 40 -8.20 15.67 -19.75
N MET A 41 -9.33 15.04 -20.10
CA MET A 41 -9.98 15.27 -21.39
C MET A 41 -10.51 16.70 -21.52
N SER A 42 -11.11 17.24 -20.45
CA SER A 42 -11.64 18.59 -20.43
C SER A 42 -10.53 19.63 -20.56
N THR A 43 -9.41 19.47 -19.85
CA THR A 43 -8.25 20.36 -19.93
C THR A 43 -7.59 20.29 -21.31
N ALA A 44 -7.43 19.10 -21.90
CA ALA A 44 -6.90 18.94 -23.26
C ALA A 44 -7.76 19.64 -24.32
N LEU A 45 -9.09 19.51 -24.23
CA LEU A 45 -10.02 20.20 -25.12
C LEU A 45 -10.01 21.73 -24.93
N MET A 46 -9.89 22.19 -23.66
CA MET A 46 -9.78 23.63 -23.38
C MET A 46 -8.48 24.21 -23.93
N ASP A 47 -7.35 23.54 -23.75
CA ASP A 47 -6.06 23.98 -24.27
C ASP A 47 -6.12 24.11 -25.82
N GLU A 48 -6.66 23.11 -26.50
CA GLU A 48 -6.83 23.12 -27.93
C GLU A 48 -7.77 24.24 -28.40
N THR A 49 -8.87 24.48 -27.68
CA THR A 49 -9.83 25.57 -27.99
C THR A 49 -9.16 26.95 -27.88
N ILE A 50 -8.33 27.14 -26.83
CA ILE A 50 -7.56 28.38 -26.68
C ILE A 50 -6.54 28.54 -27.80
N GLN A 51 -5.90 27.45 -28.22
CA GLN A 51 -4.91 27.46 -29.30
C GLN A 51 -5.50 27.90 -30.66
N ILE A 52 -6.75 27.56 -30.96
CA ILE A 52 -7.48 28.03 -32.18
C ILE A 52 -7.56 29.55 -32.21
N SER A 53 -7.66 30.20 -31.07
CA SER A 53 -7.79 31.67 -30.97
C SER A 53 -6.47 32.43 -31.15
N ILE A 54 -5.34 31.73 -31.21
CA ILE A 54 -4.01 32.34 -31.32
C ILE A 54 -3.57 32.39 -32.79
N PRO A 55 -3.24 33.59 -33.36
CA PRO A 55 -2.72 33.71 -34.71
C PRO A 55 -1.47 32.86 -34.92
N ASN A 56 -1.35 32.23 -36.08
CA ASN A 56 -0.22 31.35 -36.48
C ASN A 56 -0.08 30.03 -35.68
N ARG A 57 -1.14 29.60 -35.00
CA ARG A 57 -1.17 28.29 -34.35
C ARG A 57 -2.20 27.40 -35.05
N THR A 58 -1.78 26.25 -35.53
CA THR A 58 -2.66 25.23 -36.10
C THR A 58 -3.06 24.26 -35.01
N SER A 59 -4.33 24.25 -34.70
CA SER A 59 -4.96 23.24 -33.87
C SER A 59 -4.89 21.87 -34.57
N SER A 60 -4.56 20.84 -33.82
CA SER A 60 -4.45 19.48 -34.35
C SER A 60 -5.08 18.47 -33.40
N VAL A 61 -6.03 17.72 -33.94
CA VAL A 61 -6.63 16.58 -33.19
C VAL A 61 -5.55 15.62 -32.66
N THR A 62 -4.41 15.55 -33.30
CA THR A 62 -3.27 14.74 -32.88
C THR A 62 -2.68 15.23 -31.54
N ASP A 63 -2.73 16.54 -31.28
CA ASP A 63 -2.18 17.11 -30.05
C ASP A 63 -3.09 16.73 -28.86
N VAL A 64 -4.42 16.74 -29.03
CA VAL A 64 -5.37 16.22 -28.02
C VAL A 64 -5.09 14.75 -27.67
N TRP A 65 -4.75 13.92 -28.66
CA TRP A 65 -4.41 12.50 -28.40
C TRP A 65 -3.12 12.34 -27.63
N ILE A 66 -2.13 13.20 -27.86
CA ILE A 66 -0.86 13.19 -27.11
C ILE A 66 -1.10 13.60 -25.68
N ASP A 67 -1.90 14.63 -25.44
CA ASP A 67 -2.27 15.12 -24.10
C ASP A 67 -3.04 14.05 -23.32
N MET A 68 -4.03 13.42 -23.96
CA MET A 68 -4.76 12.29 -23.37
C MET A 68 -3.84 11.10 -23.05
N ALA A 69 -2.91 10.77 -23.93
CA ALA A 69 -1.94 9.71 -23.69
C ALA A 69 -1.05 10.04 -22.49
N GLY A 70 -0.65 11.31 -22.35
CA GLY A 70 0.07 11.81 -21.18
C GLY A 70 -0.73 11.63 -19.88
N ALA A 71 -1.98 12.10 -19.86
CA ALA A 71 -2.87 11.97 -18.71
C ALA A 71 -3.09 10.52 -18.30
N ILE A 72 -3.34 9.63 -19.25
CA ILE A 72 -3.49 8.19 -19.00
C ILE A 72 -2.19 7.59 -18.44
N ALA A 73 -1.03 7.93 -19.01
CA ALA A 73 0.25 7.45 -18.52
C ALA A 73 0.51 7.89 -17.06
N GLY A 74 0.19 9.14 -16.72
CA GLY A 74 0.28 9.67 -15.36
C GLY A 74 -0.62 8.95 -14.38
N LEU A 75 -1.86 8.68 -14.78
CA LEU A 75 -2.82 7.93 -13.99
C LEU A 75 -2.32 6.50 -13.70
N PHE A 76 -1.81 5.79 -14.71
CA PHE A 76 -1.23 4.46 -14.54
C PHE A 76 0.01 4.48 -13.64
N ALA A 77 0.90 5.45 -13.79
CA ALA A 77 2.07 5.61 -12.94
C ALA A 77 1.67 5.79 -11.47
N ALA A 78 0.70 6.66 -11.18
CA ALA A 78 0.16 6.84 -9.84
C ALA A 78 -0.45 5.55 -9.28
N LEU A 79 -1.21 4.81 -10.09
CA LEU A 79 -1.85 3.57 -9.69
C LEU A 79 -0.81 2.49 -9.34
N ILE A 80 0.24 2.35 -10.13
CA ILE A 80 1.34 1.40 -9.87
C ILE A 80 2.04 1.75 -8.56
N ILE A 81 2.40 3.01 -8.35
CA ILE A 81 3.04 3.47 -7.10
C ILE A 81 2.16 3.17 -5.91
N LEU A 82 0.86 3.44 -6.01
CA LEU A 82 -0.09 3.17 -4.94
C LEU A 82 -0.24 1.67 -4.64
N LEU A 83 -0.20 0.82 -5.65
CA LEU A 83 -0.22 -0.64 -5.47
C LEU A 83 1.04 -1.14 -4.77
N ILE A 84 2.21 -0.64 -5.18
CA ILE A 84 3.49 -0.99 -4.55
C ILE A 84 3.48 -0.56 -3.07
N LEU A 85 3.05 0.67 -2.77
CA LEU A 85 2.98 1.16 -1.40
C LEU A 85 2.01 0.32 -0.54
N ARG A 86 0.86 -0.09 -1.09
CA ARG A 86 -0.07 -0.99 -0.39
C ARG A 86 0.53 -2.36 -0.13
N ALA A 87 1.17 -2.96 -1.14
CA ALA A 87 1.80 -4.26 -1.01
C ALA A 87 2.91 -4.24 0.04
N THR A 88 3.75 -3.21 0.05
CA THR A 88 4.82 -3.05 1.04
C THR A 88 4.25 -2.87 2.46
N MET A 89 3.24 -2.03 2.64
CA MET A 89 2.58 -1.87 3.95
C MET A 89 1.96 -3.17 4.45
N ALA A 90 1.24 -3.90 3.59
CA ALA A 90 0.66 -5.19 3.94
C ALA A 90 1.74 -6.21 4.34
N PHE A 91 2.85 -6.26 3.60
CA PHE A 91 3.98 -7.12 3.93
C PHE A 91 4.58 -6.80 5.31
N TYR A 92 4.75 -5.51 5.63
CA TYR A 92 5.25 -5.10 6.94
C TYR A 92 4.29 -5.44 8.07
N GLN A 93 2.98 -5.32 7.86
CA GLN A 93 1.96 -5.70 8.84
C GLN A 93 2.02 -7.20 9.13
N VAL A 94 1.99 -8.05 8.09
CA VAL A 94 2.09 -9.51 8.24
C VAL A 94 3.39 -9.92 8.95
N LYS A 95 4.52 -9.29 8.60
CA LYS A 95 5.80 -9.55 9.28
C LYS A 95 5.76 -9.19 10.77
N ARG A 96 5.07 -8.11 11.11
CA ARG A 96 4.91 -7.64 12.48
C ARG A 96 4.03 -8.58 13.31
N GLU A 97 2.92 -9.03 12.74
CA GLU A 97 2.01 -10.00 13.34
C GLU A 97 2.70 -11.36 13.55
N ASN A 98 3.42 -11.85 12.55
CA ASN A 98 4.17 -13.10 12.66
C ASN A 98 5.25 -13.04 13.76
N LYS A 99 5.90 -11.89 13.93
CA LYS A 99 6.88 -11.69 15.01
C LYS A 99 6.19 -11.71 16.38
N ALA A 100 5.03 -11.07 16.53
CA ALA A 100 4.26 -11.07 17.76
C ALA A 100 3.76 -12.48 18.14
N LEU A 101 3.23 -13.23 17.15
CA LEU A 101 2.78 -14.60 17.35
C LEU A 101 3.92 -15.54 17.79
N ARG A 102 5.11 -15.40 17.21
CA ARG A 102 6.29 -16.19 17.61
C ARG A 102 6.69 -15.89 19.05
N ALA A 103 6.72 -14.61 19.43
CA ALA A 103 7.05 -14.21 20.81
C ALA A 103 6.02 -14.74 21.82
N GLU A 104 4.74 -14.75 21.47
CA GLU A 104 3.68 -15.32 22.29
C GLU A 104 3.83 -16.83 22.45
N GLN A 105 4.13 -17.55 21.36
CA GLN A 105 4.38 -18.99 21.39
C GLN A 105 5.60 -19.35 22.25
N GLU A 106 6.66 -18.57 22.16
CA GLU A 106 7.86 -18.76 22.99
C GLU A 106 7.54 -18.53 24.47
N ALA A 107 6.78 -17.49 24.80
CA ALA A 107 6.35 -17.23 26.17
C ALA A 107 5.44 -18.34 26.74
N LEU A 108 4.55 -18.90 25.92
CA LEU A 108 3.71 -20.03 26.33
C LEU A 108 4.56 -21.29 26.60
N ARG A 109 5.51 -21.62 25.75
CA ARG A 109 6.44 -22.73 25.93
C ARG A 109 7.26 -22.57 27.21
N GLN A 110 7.76 -21.38 27.49
CA GLN A 110 8.49 -21.11 28.74
C GLN A 110 7.61 -21.34 29.96
N ARG A 111 6.38 -20.85 29.94
CA ARG A 111 5.41 -21.09 31.05
C ARG A 111 5.09 -22.58 31.24
N GLU A 112 4.99 -23.34 30.17
CA GLU A 112 4.79 -24.80 30.27
C GLU A 112 6.00 -25.50 30.85
N HIS A 113 7.22 -25.15 30.43
CA HIS A 113 8.45 -25.69 31.01
C HIS A 113 8.56 -25.35 32.51
N GLU A 114 8.26 -24.12 32.91
CA GLU A 114 8.25 -23.74 34.33
C GLU A 114 7.20 -24.52 35.13
N ARG A 115 6.01 -24.72 34.58
CA ARG A 115 4.96 -25.53 35.23
C ARG A 115 5.39 -27.00 35.43
N LEU A 116 6.01 -27.58 34.40
CA LEU A 116 6.52 -28.95 34.47
C LEU A 116 7.66 -29.06 35.47
N ALA A 117 8.59 -28.10 35.48
CA ALA A 117 9.67 -28.07 36.47
C ALA A 117 9.17 -27.96 37.92
N ARG A 118 8.18 -27.08 38.17
CA ARG A 118 7.54 -26.98 39.53
C ARG A 118 6.85 -28.26 39.93
N ARG A 119 6.15 -28.94 39.01
CA ARG A 119 5.51 -30.24 39.30
C ARG A 119 6.53 -31.33 39.57
N ALA A 120 7.64 -31.35 38.85
CA ALA A 120 8.72 -32.30 39.08
C ALA A 120 9.39 -32.07 40.46
N ALA A 121 9.66 -30.81 40.81
CA ALA A 121 10.21 -30.47 42.12
C ALA A 121 9.28 -30.86 43.29
N HIS A 122 7.97 -30.63 43.13
CA HIS A 122 6.99 -31.00 44.14
C HIS A 122 6.89 -32.54 44.34
N ARG A 123 6.99 -33.30 43.23
CA ARG A 123 7.01 -34.79 43.33
C ARG A 123 8.28 -35.30 43.96
N ALA A 124 9.43 -34.66 43.71
CA ALA A 124 10.68 -35.04 44.33
C ALA A 124 10.64 -34.82 45.85
N ALA A 125 10.13 -33.66 46.30
CA ALA A 125 9.97 -33.37 47.72
C ALA A 125 9.02 -34.33 48.46
N GLN A 126 7.92 -34.75 47.81
CA GLN A 126 6.99 -35.75 48.40
C GLN A 126 7.58 -37.16 48.41
N GLY A 127 8.50 -37.50 47.52
CA GLY A 127 9.17 -38.79 47.50
C GLY A 127 10.25 -38.91 48.60
N GLU A 128 10.87 -37.81 49.00
CA GLU A 128 11.81 -37.77 50.11
C GLU A 128 11.08 -37.92 51.45
N ASP A 129 9.94 -37.24 51.69
CA ASP A 129 9.13 -37.37 52.91
C ASP A 129 8.66 -38.82 53.16
N ASN A 130 8.23 -39.54 52.10
CA ASN A 130 7.76 -40.93 52.24
C ASN A 130 8.89 -41.91 52.52
N ASN A 131 10.13 -41.65 52.10
CA ASN A 131 11.28 -42.51 52.40
C ASN A 131 11.79 -42.32 53.84
N GLU A 132 11.69 -41.10 54.40
CA GLU A 132 12.05 -40.84 55.81
C GLU A 132 11.07 -41.51 56.79
N GLU A 133 9.77 -41.59 56.48
CA GLU A 133 8.76 -42.25 57.26
C GLU A 133 8.91 -43.79 57.24
N GLU A 134 9.44 -44.41 56.17
CA GLU A 134 9.69 -45.86 56.11
C GLU A 134 10.97 -46.25 56.82
N ASP A 135 11.98 -45.38 56.97
CA ASP A 135 13.24 -45.69 57.72
C ASP A 135 13.11 -45.51 59.25
N GLU A 136 12.07 -44.76 59.73
CA GLU A 136 11.80 -44.62 61.18
C GLU A 136 10.83 -45.69 61.78
N ALA A 137 10.25 -46.55 60.93
CA ALA A 137 9.28 -47.57 61.34
C ALA A 137 9.92 -48.96 61.49
#